data_84c81c9671d6b5c74143b25712515eac
#
_entry.id   84c81c9671d6b5c74143b25712515eac
#
_cell.length_a   1.000
_cell.length_b   1.000
_cell.length_c   1.000
_cell.angle_alpha   90.00
_cell.angle_beta   90.00
_cell.angle_gamma   90.00
#
_symmetry.space_group_name_H-M   'P 1'
#
loop_
_entity.id
_entity.type
_entity.pdbx_description
1 polymer ?
#
loop_
_entity_poly.entity_id
_entity_poly.type
_entity_poly.pdbx_seq_one_letter_code
_entity_poly.pdbx_strand_id
1 'polypeptide(L)'
;MTSALVLAGGLGTRLRSVVSKLPKPMAPVRGRPFLEHLLDYWIHQGVNHFVLSVGYLHELIIDHIGSNYKGAMIEYVIEESPLGTGGGLLLGAQKIGHDKPFLVLNGDTYFAVNLEKLIAFSNIHNTDWCFSLFTATEAGRYMGMDISTQGVINSLKSTTVQGGRLANGGVYWFHPRALHQIGFLPGDKCSLEEDIFTAAFALRQCMMGIEFSGFFIDIGLPMDYHLASKLVPSEFTS
;
A
#
# COMPACT_ATOMS: atom_id res chain seq x y z
N MET A 1 -13.14 -13.63 -6.31
CA MET A 1 -12.24 -13.48 -5.16
C MET A 1 -11.34 -12.30 -5.44
N THR A 2 -11.37 -11.27 -4.60
CA THR A 2 -10.51 -10.09 -4.71
C THR A 2 -9.38 -10.20 -3.70
N SER A 3 -8.14 -10.19 -4.18
CA SER A 3 -6.95 -10.36 -3.36
C SER A 3 -6.26 -9.02 -3.10
N ALA A 4 -5.61 -8.90 -1.95
CA ALA A 4 -4.74 -7.78 -1.59
C ALA A 4 -3.41 -8.27 -1.03
N LEU A 5 -2.32 -7.66 -1.44
CA LEU A 5 -1.01 -7.77 -0.82
C LEU A 5 -0.78 -6.57 0.10
N VAL A 6 -0.50 -6.83 1.37
CA VAL A 6 -0.15 -5.79 2.34
C VAL A 6 1.35 -5.82 2.61
N LEU A 7 2.05 -4.73 2.33
CA LEU A 7 3.48 -4.58 2.56
C LEU A 7 3.74 -4.16 4.01
N ALA A 8 3.97 -5.13 4.88
CA ALA A 8 4.06 -4.98 6.34
C ALA A 8 5.42 -5.39 6.92
N GLY A 9 6.44 -5.67 6.07
CA GLY A 9 7.77 -6.17 6.48
C GLY A 9 8.73 -5.10 7.02
N GLY A 10 8.35 -3.83 6.95
CA GLY A 10 9.21 -2.71 7.30
C GLY A 10 9.66 -2.67 8.77
N LEU A 11 10.90 -2.24 9.02
CA LEU A 11 11.49 -2.14 10.38
C LEU A 11 10.85 -1.08 11.27
N GLY A 12 10.07 -0.15 10.74
CA GLY A 12 9.36 0.90 11.49
C GLY A 12 10.27 1.83 12.32
N THR A 13 11.53 2.04 11.92
CA THR A 13 12.56 2.72 12.71
C THR A 13 12.17 4.12 13.20
N ARG A 14 11.44 4.89 12.38
CA ARG A 14 10.98 6.24 12.72
C ARG A 14 9.91 6.27 13.82
N LEU A 15 9.10 5.21 13.93
CA LEU A 15 8.04 5.09 14.93
C LEU A 15 8.52 4.42 16.23
N ARG A 16 9.74 3.83 16.26
CA ARG A 16 10.28 3.11 17.44
C ARG A 16 10.37 3.96 18.69
N SER A 17 10.49 5.28 18.58
CA SER A 17 10.49 6.19 19.72
C SER A 17 9.17 6.19 20.49
N VAL A 18 8.07 5.83 19.83
CA VAL A 18 6.71 5.82 20.40
C VAL A 18 6.19 4.39 20.58
N VAL A 19 6.53 3.48 19.64
CA VAL A 19 6.10 2.08 19.63
C VAL A 19 7.34 1.19 19.50
N SER A 20 7.98 0.89 20.64
CA SER A 20 9.29 0.22 20.65
C SER A 20 9.24 -1.32 20.59
N LYS A 21 8.12 -1.93 21.01
CA LYS A 21 8.01 -3.39 21.21
C LYS A 21 7.08 -4.09 20.21
N LEU A 22 6.51 -3.36 19.28
CA LEU A 22 5.57 -3.90 18.29
C LEU A 22 6.06 -3.58 16.87
N PRO A 23 5.78 -4.42 15.89
CA PRO A 23 5.97 -4.05 14.50
C PRO A 23 4.99 -2.92 14.14
N LYS A 24 5.38 -2.02 13.24
CA LYS A 24 4.62 -0.81 12.91
C LYS A 24 3.12 -1.06 12.60
N PRO A 25 2.74 -2.10 11.83
CA PRO A 25 1.33 -2.39 11.57
C PRO A 25 0.53 -2.76 12.83
N MET A 26 1.20 -3.20 13.90
CA MET A 26 0.58 -3.54 15.18
C MET A 26 0.54 -2.36 16.16
N ALA A 27 0.96 -1.15 15.74
CA ALA A 27 0.87 0.05 16.57
C ALA A 27 -0.59 0.32 16.97
N PRO A 28 -0.91 0.52 18.28
CA PRO A 28 -2.28 0.68 18.73
C PRO A 28 -2.89 2.01 18.25
N VAL A 29 -3.97 1.95 17.51
CA VAL A 29 -4.80 3.08 17.11
C VAL A 29 -6.20 2.84 17.65
N ARG A 30 -6.74 3.73 18.47
CA ARG A 30 -8.05 3.54 19.15
C ARG A 30 -8.18 2.20 19.89
N GLY A 31 -7.09 1.75 20.54
CA GLY A 31 -7.07 0.51 21.33
C GLY A 31 -6.98 -0.79 20.50
N ARG A 32 -6.83 -0.71 19.19
CA ARG A 32 -6.68 -1.85 18.27
C ARG A 32 -5.43 -1.68 17.38
N PRO A 33 -4.77 -2.75 16.92
CA PRO A 33 -3.72 -2.65 15.92
C PRO A 33 -4.14 -1.87 14.69
N PHE A 34 -3.25 -1.03 14.16
CA PHE A 34 -3.51 -0.28 12.92
C PHE A 34 -3.86 -1.21 11.74
N LEU A 35 -3.20 -2.36 11.68
CA LEU A 35 -3.47 -3.39 10.65
C LEU A 35 -4.94 -3.84 10.64
N GLU A 36 -5.58 -3.95 11.80
CA GLU A 36 -6.99 -4.32 11.86
C GLU A 36 -7.90 -3.26 11.20
N HIS A 37 -7.61 -1.98 11.40
CA HIS A 37 -8.37 -0.90 10.73
C HIS A 37 -8.19 -0.97 9.22
N LEU A 38 -6.97 -1.28 8.76
CA LEU A 38 -6.69 -1.46 7.34
C LEU A 38 -7.46 -2.65 6.76
N LEU A 39 -7.38 -3.83 7.40
CA LEU A 39 -8.08 -5.03 6.97
C LEU A 39 -9.60 -4.82 6.97
N ASP A 40 -10.16 -4.24 8.04
CA ASP A 40 -11.59 -3.94 8.17
C ASP A 40 -12.09 -3.10 7.00
N TYR A 41 -11.36 -2.03 6.66
CA TYR A 41 -11.71 -1.17 5.53
C TYR A 41 -11.79 -1.96 4.22
N TRP A 42 -10.76 -2.74 3.92
CA TRP A 42 -10.71 -3.45 2.65
C TRP A 42 -11.65 -4.65 2.58
N ILE A 43 -11.93 -5.31 3.72
CA ILE A 43 -13.00 -6.33 3.81
C ILE A 43 -14.35 -5.70 3.48
N HIS A 44 -14.64 -4.51 4.03
CA HIS A 44 -15.87 -3.76 3.71
C HIS A 44 -15.96 -3.39 2.21
N GLN A 45 -14.82 -3.13 1.55
CA GLN A 45 -14.75 -2.92 0.10
C GLN A 45 -14.81 -4.22 -0.73
N GLY A 46 -14.97 -5.41 -0.10
CA GLY A 46 -15.13 -6.70 -0.77
C GLY A 46 -13.84 -7.49 -1.00
N VAL A 47 -12.72 -7.09 -0.40
CA VAL A 47 -11.50 -7.92 -0.37
C VAL A 47 -11.71 -9.07 0.59
N ASN A 48 -11.47 -10.30 0.13
CA ASN A 48 -11.71 -11.51 0.92
C ASN A 48 -10.51 -12.46 0.98
N HIS A 49 -9.37 -12.04 0.45
CA HIS A 49 -8.09 -12.71 0.53
C HIS A 49 -6.96 -11.71 0.70
N PHE A 50 -6.15 -11.88 1.73
CA PHE A 50 -4.97 -11.03 1.98
C PHE A 50 -3.72 -11.89 2.06
N VAL A 51 -2.66 -11.45 1.39
CA VAL A 51 -1.29 -11.90 1.62
C VAL A 51 -0.56 -10.79 2.36
N LEU A 52 -0.06 -11.07 3.55
CA LEU A 52 0.72 -10.11 4.33
C LEU A 52 2.21 -10.41 4.13
N SER A 53 2.96 -9.48 3.52
CA SER A 53 4.43 -9.53 3.51
C SER A 53 4.92 -8.98 4.84
N VAL A 54 5.47 -9.84 5.68
CA VAL A 54 5.87 -9.55 7.06
C VAL A 54 7.35 -9.86 7.27
N GLY A 55 7.99 -9.14 8.18
CA GLY A 55 9.41 -9.31 8.49
C GLY A 55 9.68 -9.16 9.99
N TYR A 56 10.12 -7.99 10.42
CA TYR A 56 10.45 -7.74 11.83
C TYR A 56 9.27 -8.02 12.78
N LEU A 57 9.48 -8.90 13.77
CA LEU A 57 8.48 -9.35 14.75
C LEU A 57 7.20 -9.91 14.10
N HIS A 58 7.35 -10.63 12.98
CA HIS A 58 6.24 -11.18 12.22
C HIS A 58 5.36 -12.14 13.04
N GLU A 59 5.94 -12.83 14.01
CA GLU A 59 5.21 -13.74 14.91
C GLU A 59 4.06 -13.02 15.62
N LEU A 60 4.28 -11.76 16.05
CA LEU A 60 3.24 -10.97 16.72
C LEU A 60 2.06 -10.64 15.79
N ILE A 61 2.33 -10.49 14.50
CA ILE A 61 1.27 -10.26 13.50
C ILE A 61 0.52 -11.56 13.24
N ILE A 62 1.26 -12.67 13.03
CA ILE A 62 0.69 -13.99 12.73
C ILE A 62 -0.16 -14.49 13.88
N ASP A 63 0.34 -14.41 15.12
CA ASP A 63 -0.37 -14.87 16.33
C ASP A 63 -1.66 -14.06 16.57
N HIS A 64 -1.64 -12.76 16.25
CA HIS A 64 -2.78 -11.88 16.49
C HIS A 64 -3.85 -11.99 15.41
N ILE A 65 -3.47 -12.00 14.13
CA ILE A 65 -4.41 -11.98 12.99
C ILE A 65 -4.86 -13.39 12.61
N GLY A 66 -3.96 -14.38 12.70
CA GLY A 66 -4.25 -15.78 12.33
C GLY A 66 -4.37 -15.99 10.81
N SER A 67 -4.98 -17.11 10.43
CA SER A 67 -5.20 -17.49 9.02
C SER A 67 -6.57 -17.07 8.48
N ASN A 68 -7.45 -16.53 9.36
CA ASN A 68 -8.76 -15.99 8.99
C ASN A 68 -9.07 -14.77 9.85
N TYR A 69 -9.43 -13.69 9.22
CA TYR A 69 -9.81 -12.47 9.90
C TYR A 69 -11.16 -11.98 9.36
N LYS A 70 -12.20 -12.01 10.20
CA LYS A 70 -13.57 -11.60 9.85
C LYS A 70 -14.10 -12.24 8.55
N GLY A 71 -13.78 -13.51 8.33
CA GLY A 71 -14.21 -14.25 7.13
C GLY A 71 -13.28 -14.11 5.92
N ALA A 72 -12.31 -13.21 5.94
CA ALA A 72 -11.29 -13.12 4.91
C ALA A 72 -10.15 -14.12 5.18
N MET A 73 -9.65 -14.77 4.13
CA MET A 73 -8.48 -15.63 4.19
C MET A 73 -7.21 -14.78 4.32
N ILE A 74 -6.34 -15.15 5.26
CA ILE A 74 -5.06 -14.48 5.49
C ILE A 74 -3.93 -15.48 5.25
N GLU A 75 -3.02 -15.13 4.37
CA GLU A 75 -1.77 -15.83 4.12
C GLU A 75 -0.58 -14.91 4.37
N TYR A 76 0.59 -15.49 4.56
CA TYR A 76 1.80 -14.75 4.90
C TYR A 76 2.95 -15.11 3.95
N VAL A 77 3.77 -14.12 3.63
CA VAL A 77 5.13 -14.31 3.13
C VAL A 77 6.09 -13.65 4.13
N ILE A 78 7.08 -14.42 4.57
CA ILE A 78 8.01 -13.97 5.62
C ILE A 78 9.31 -13.54 4.96
N GLU A 79 9.70 -12.29 5.20
CA GLU A 79 11.00 -11.76 4.79
C GLU A 79 12.05 -12.16 5.84
N GLU A 80 12.87 -13.16 5.55
CA GLU A 80 13.96 -13.61 6.44
C GLU A 80 15.00 -12.50 6.69
N SER A 81 15.13 -11.59 5.74
CA SER A 81 15.90 -10.35 5.85
C SER A 81 15.10 -9.20 5.24
N PRO A 82 15.34 -7.93 5.63
CA PRO A 82 14.60 -6.80 5.07
C PRO A 82 14.82 -6.68 3.55
N LEU A 83 13.80 -7.01 2.75
CA LEU A 83 13.84 -6.96 1.29
C LEU A 83 13.35 -5.63 0.73
N GLY A 84 12.75 -4.79 1.56
CA GLY A 84 12.12 -3.54 1.12
C GLY A 84 10.74 -3.75 0.49
N THR A 85 10.05 -2.65 0.17
CA THR A 85 8.67 -2.68 -0.33
C THR A 85 8.56 -3.41 -1.68
N GLY A 86 9.55 -3.28 -2.55
CA GLY A 86 9.62 -4.00 -3.83
C GLY A 86 9.86 -5.48 -3.66
N GLY A 87 10.80 -5.88 -2.77
CA GLY A 87 11.05 -7.29 -2.48
C GLY A 87 9.84 -7.97 -1.86
N GLY A 88 9.14 -7.30 -0.94
CA GLY A 88 7.86 -7.76 -0.38
C GLY A 88 6.78 -7.94 -1.45
N LEU A 89 6.70 -7.01 -2.43
CA LEU A 89 5.81 -7.16 -3.58
C LEU A 89 6.13 -8.42 -4.40
N LEU A 90 7.41 -8.63 -4.74
CA LEU A 90 7.84 -9.77 -5.56
C LEU A 90 7.51 -11.11 -4.90
N LEU A 91 7.76 -11.25 -3.59
CA LEU A 91 7.40 -12.45 -2.83
C LEU A 91 5.88 -12.64 -2.74
N GLY A 92 5.16 -11.57 -2.40
CA GLY A 92 3.70 -11.63 -2.23
C GLY A 92 2.97 -11.93 -3.54
N ALA A 93 3.45 -11.41 -4.67
CA ALA A 93 2.91 -11.68 -5.99
C ALA A 93 2.99 -13.16 -6.36
N GLN A 94 4.08 -13.86 -6.01
CA GLN A 94 4.18 -15.31 -6.21
C GLN A 94 3.11 -16.08 -5.43
N LYS A 95 2.80 -15.63 -4.22
CA LYS A 95 1.82 -16.28 -3.35
C LYS A 95 0.38 -16.08 -3.85
N ILE A 96 0.05 -14.88 -4.33
CA ILE A 96 -1.28 -14.58 -4.89
C ILE A 96 -1.48 -15.26 -6.25
N GLY A 97 -0.41 -15.39 -7.05
CA GLY A 97 -0.44 -15.91 -8.40
C GLY A 97 -0.34 -14.80 -9.47
N HIS A 98 -0.17 -15.23 -10.72
CA HIS A 98 0.21 -14.34 -11.82
C HIS A 98 -0.92 -14.00 -12.80
N ASP A 99 -2.11 -14.58 -12.60
CA ASP A 99 -3.16 -14.55 -13.63
C ASP A 99 -4.12 -13.35 -13.51
N LYS A 100 -4.28 -12.81 -12.30
CA LYS A 100 -5.29 -11.78 -12.03
C LYS A 100 -4.70 -10.58 -11.32
N PRO A 101 -5.21 -9.37 -11.63
CA PRO A 101 -4.83 -8.18 -10.88
C PRO A 101 -5.29 -8.29 -9.42
N PHE A 102 -4.55 -7.59 -8.54
CA PHE A 102 -4.85 -7.51 -7.12
C PHE A 102 -4.45 -6.14 -6.54
N LEU A 103 -4.90 -5.86 -5.34
CA LEU A 103 -4.48 -4.68 -4.59
C LEU A 103 -3.07 -4.86 -4.03
N VAL A 104 -2.28 -3.79 -4.07
CA VAL A 104 -1.06 -3.64 -3.27
C VAL A 104 -1.26 -2.47 -2.32
N LEU A 105 -1.01 -2.71 -1.03
CA LEU A 105 -1.28 -1.78 0.06
C LEU A 105 -0.03 -1.55 0.90
N ASN A 106 0.31 -0.31 1.18
CA ASN A 106 1.30 -0.01 2.20
C ASN A 106 0.70 -0.34 3.58
N GLY A 107 1.38 -1.17 4.36
CA GLY A 107 0.89 -1.68 5.66
C GLY A 107 0.87 -0.64 6.79
N ASP A 108 1.32 0.57 6.51
CA ASP A 108 1.38 1.70 7.44
C ASP A 108 0.53 2.91 7.01
N THR A 109 -0.25 2.73 5.94
CA THR A 109 -1.07 3.77 5.35
C THR A 109 -2.54 3.37 5.34
N TYR A 110 -3.40 4.22 5.86
CA TYR A 110 -4.84 4.10 5.70
C TYR A 110 -5.29 5.15 4.68
N PHE A 111 -5.88 4.71 3.59
CA PHE A 111 -6.47 5.59 2.59
C PHE A 111 -7.85 5.07 2.18
N ALA A 112 -8.86 5.89 2.36
CA ALA A 112 -10.25 5.56 2.03
C ALA A 112 -10.49 5.68 0.52
N VAL A 113 -10.07 4.65 -0.22
CA VAL A 113 -10.19 4.53 -1.68
C VAL A 113 -11.39 3.65 -2.03
N ASN A 114 -12.26 4.11 -2.90
CA ASN A 114 -13.33 3.26 -3.43
C ASN A 114 -12.75 2.24 -4.43
N LEU A 115 -12.81 0.97 -4.06
CA LEU A 115 -12.21 -0.13 -4.82
C LEU A 115 -12.84 -0.29 -6.20
N GLU A 116 -14.17 -0.18 -6.29
CA GLU A 116 -14.87 -0.35 -7.57
C GLU A 116 -14.44 0.73 -8.58
N LYS A 117 -14.30 1.98 -8.13
CA LYS A 117 -13.81 3.09 -8.98
C LYS A 117 -12.37 2.87 -9.42
N LEU A 118 -11.49 2.38 -8.51
CA LEU A 118 -10.10 2.09 -8.83
C LEU A 118 -10.00 0.98 -9.88
N ILE A 119 -10.75 -0.12 -9.71
CA ILE A 119 -10.81 -1.24 -10.66
C ILE A 119 -11.40 -0.79 -12.00
N ALA A 120 -12.51 -0.05 -11.99
CA ALA A 120 -13.15 0.43 -13.20
C ALA A 120 -12.22 1.32 -14.04
N PHE A 121 -11.53 2.26 -13.37
CA PHE A 121 -10.54 3.12 -14.02
C PHE A 121 -9.39 2.30 -14.62
N SER A 122 -8.84 1.34 -13.86
CA SER A 122 -7.79 0.45 -14.35
C SER A 122 -8.23 -0.37 -15.58
N ASN A 123 -9.43 -0.91 -15.56
CA ASN A 123 -9.96 -1.72 -16.66
C ASN A 123 -10.19 -0.89 -17.93
N ILE A 124 -10.74 0.33 -17.80
CA ILE A 124 -10.97 1.24 -18.94
C ILE A 124 -9.65 1.56 -19.66
N HIS A 125 -8.58 1.74 -18.89
CA HIS A 125 -7.28 2.14 -19.43
C HIS A 125 -6.30 0.97 -19.61
N ASN A 126 -6.70 -0.28 -19.26
CA ASN A 126 -5.86 -1.49 -19.31
C ASN A 126 -4.50 -1.27 -18.65
N THR A 127 -4.50 -0.74 -17.43
CA THR A 127 -3.28 -0.35 -16.73
C THR A 127 -2.45 -1.54 -16.28
N ASP A 128 -1.13 -1.39 -16.22
CA ASP A 128 -0.22 -2.27 -15.49
C ASP A 128 -0.17 -1.88 -14.00
N TRP A 129 -0.21 -0.56 -13.74
CA TRP A 129 -0.25 0.06 -12.42
C TRP A 129 -1.30 1.16 -12.38
N CYS A 130 -2.27 1.04 -11.51
CA CYS A 130 -3.23 2.10 -11.23
C CYS A 130 -3.01 2.61 -9.80
N PHE A 131 -2.56 3.87 -9.69
CA PHE A 131 -2.24 4.52 -8.43
C PHE A 131 -3.46 5.23 -7.86
N SER A 132 -3.71 5.08 -6.57
CA SER A 132 -4.58 6.01 -5.86
C SER A 132 -3.78 7.23 -5.44
N LEU A 133 -4.31 8.40 -5.76
CA LEU A 133 -3.67 9.68 -5.48
C LEU A 133 -4.54 10.52 -4.55
N PHE A 134 -3.91 11.35 -3.73
CA PHE A 134 -4.59 12.33 -2.90
C PHE A 134 -3.97 13.72 -3.06
N THR A 135 -4.75 14.76 -2.82
CA THR A 135 -4.22 16.14 -2.82
C THR A 135 -3.50 16.41 -1.51
N ALA A 136 -2.17 16.54 -1.58
CA ALA A 136 -1.35 16.91 -0.44
C ALA A 136 -1.50 18.39 -0.11
N THR A 137 -1.95 18.69 1.13
CA THR A 137 -2.16 20.06 1.61
C THR A 137 -0.88 20.70 2.17
N GLU A 138 0.06 19.88 2.66
CA GLU A 138 1.31 20.33 3.25
C GLU A 138 2.43 20.31 2.20
N ALA A 139 3.01 21.48 1.93
CA ALA A 139 4.13 21.59 1.00
C ALA A 139 5.37 20.81 1.50
N GLY A 140 5.96 20.00 0.62
CA GLY A 140 7.21 19.28 0.89
C GLY A 140 7.10 18.02 1.76
N ARG A 141 5.92 17.68 2.28
CA ARG A 141 5.74 16.48 3.11
C ARG A 141 5.65 15.20 2.29
N TYR A 142 4.90 15.25 1.20
CA TYR A 142 4.75 14.13 0.29
C TYR A 142 5.32 14.47 -1.07
N MET A 143 5.96 13.48 -1.69
CA MET A 143 6.47 13.65 -3.04
C MET A 143 5.29 13.70 -4.01
N GLY A 144 5.14 14.85 -4.68
CA GLY A 144 4.10 15.03 -5.69
C GLY A 144 4.38 14.19 -6.93
N MET A 145 3.32 13.75 -7.59
CA MET A 145 3.35 13.10 -8.89
C MET A 145 2.79 14.03 -9.95
N ASP A 146 3.41 14.06 -11.13
CA ASP A 146 2.86 14.78 -12.26
C ASP A 146 2.03 13.83 -13.11
N ILE A 147 0.75 14.16 -13.28
CA ILE A 147 -0.18 13.38 -14.12
C ILE A 147 -0.81 14.27 -15.19
N SER A 148 -1.17 13.67 -16.32
CA SER A 148 -1.98 14.33 -17.35
C SER A 148 -3.44 14.46 -16.88
N THR A 149 -4.22 15.27 -17.60
CA THR A 149 -5.68 15.38 -17.37
C THR A 149 -6.43 14.05 -17.58
N GLN A 150 -5.81 13.09 -18.27
CA GLN A 150 -6.35 11.75 -18.47
C GLN A 150 -5.87 10.73 -17.42
N GLY A 151 -5.03 11.16 -16.46
CA GLY A 151 -4.49 10.31 -15.41
C GLY A 151 -3.19 9.59 -15.76
N VAL A 152 -2.57 9.84 -16.93
CA VAL A 152 -1.27 9.24 -17.27
C VAL A 152 -0.18 9.84 -16.37
N ILE A 153 0.62 9.00 -15.73
CA ILE A 153 1.75 9.43 -14.90
C ILE A 153 2.89 9.86 -15.82
N ASN A 154 3.20 11.16 -15.80
CA ASN A 154 4.28 11.77 -16.57
C ASN A 154 5.58 11.78 -15.79
N SER A 155 5.53 11.85 -14.46
CA SER A 155 6.69 11.81 -13.57
C SER A 155 6.31 11.23 -12.23
N LEU A 156 7.16 10.33 -11.71
CA LEU A 156 7.05 9.74 -10.38
C LEU A 156 7.51 10.69 -9.26
N LYS A 157 8.24 11.73 -9.62
CA LYS A 157 8.80 12.73 -8.69
C LYS A 157 8.61 14.12 -9.31
N SER A 158 7.66 14.86 -8.78
CA SER A 158 7.49 16.24 -9.23
C SER A 158 8.42 17.18 -8.46
N THR A 159 9.10 18.06 -9.18
CA THR A 159 10.06 19.04 -8.64
C THR A 159 9.41 20.33 -8.16
N THR A 160 8.14 20.60 -8.49
CA THR A 160 7.46 21.84 -8.08
C THR A 160 6.94 21.75 -6.64
N VAL A 161 7.28 22.72 -5.79
CA VAL A 161 6.97 22.78 -4.34
C VAL A 161 5.70 23.63 -4.10
N GLN A 162 4.58 23.31 -4.75
CA GLN A 162 3.32 24.04 -4.48
C GLN A 162 2.31 23.18 -3.74
N GLY A 163 1.57 23.73 -2.79
CA GLY A 163 0.45 23.05 -2.14
C GLY A 163 -0.65 22.68 -3.15
N GLY A 164 -1.46 21.68 -2.84
CA GLY A 164 -2.55 21.21 -3.71
C GLY A 164 -2.10 20.22 -4.80
N ARG A 165 -1.02 19.49 -4.57
CA ARG A 165 -0.45 18.52 -5.54
C ARG A 165 -0.90 17.12 -5.25
N LEU A 166 -1.07 16.34 -6.32
CA LEU A 166 -1.35 14.93 -6.19
C LEU A 166 -0.11 14.19 -5.68
N ALA A 167 -0.32 13.37 -4.69
CA ALA A 167 0.70 12.53 -4.09
C ALA A 167 0.25 11.06 -4.08
N ASN A 168 1.23 10.17 -4.03
CA ASN A 168 1.00 8.73 -3.97
C ASN A 168 0.34 8.33 -2.64
N GLY A 169 -0.83 7.68 -2.71
CA GLY A 169 -1.61 7.25 -1.57
C GLY A 169 -1.26 5.87 -1.00
N GLY A 170 -0.26 5.18 -1.57
CA GLY A 170 0.16 3.85 -1.07
C GLY A 170 -0.86 2.72 -1.30
N VAL A 171 -1.80 2.93 -2.18
CA VAL A 171 -2.81 1.95 -2.62
C VAL A 171 -2.75 1.83 -4.13
N TYR A 172 -2.56 0.60 -4.62
CA TYR A 172 -2.40 0.35 -6.04
C TYR A 172 -3.28 -0.81 -6.50
N TRP A 173 -3.94 -0.68 -7.65
CA TRP A 173 -4.45 -1.83 -8.38
C TRP A 173 -3.39 -2.25 -9.38
N PHE A 174 -2.90 -3.46 -9.22
CA PHE A 174 -1.69 -3.94 -9.87
C PHE A 174 -1.98 -5.17 -10.71
N HIS A 175 -1.45 -5.21 -11.93
CA HIS A 175 -1.51 -6.38 -12.80
C HIS A 175 -0.17 -7.12 -12.77
N PRO A 176 -0.11 -8.43 -12.40
CA PRO A 176 1.15 -9.17 -12.26
C PRO A 176 2.02 -9.21 -13.53
N ARG A 177 1.43 -9.04 -14.71
CA ARG A 177 2.18 -8.92 -15.97
C ARG A 177 3.23 -7.80 -15.93
N ALA A 178 3.02 -6.77 -15.11
CA ALA A 178 3.94 -5.66 -14.93
C ALA A 178 5.30 -6.09 -14.33
N LEU A 179 5.37 -7.25 -13.68
CA LEU A 179 6.63 -7.79 -13.18
C LEU A 179 7.44 -8.52 -14.27
N HIS A 180 6.84 -8.80 -15.43
CA HIS A 180 7.58 -9.36 -16.53
C HIS A 180 8.62 -8.37 -17.03
N GLN A 181 9.86 -8.81 -17.14
CA GLN A 181 10.99 -8.00 -17.62
C GLN A 181 11.37 -6.79 -16.72
N ILE A 182 10.84 -6.72 -15.50
CA ILE A 182 11.13 -5.61 -14.57
C ILE A 182 12.60 -5.60 -14.10
N GLY A 183 13.31 -6.72 -14.26
CA GLY A 183 14.74 -6.84 -13.90
C GLY A 183 14.99 -7.24 -12.45
N PHE A 184 13.96 -7.53 -11.67
CA PHE A 184 14.04 -7.98 -10.27
C PHE A 184 13.37 -9.33 -10.10
N LEU A 185 13.92 -10.17 -9.20
CA LEU A 185 13.44 -11.50 -8.89
C LEU A 185 12.96 -11.58 -7.43
N PRO A 186 12.06 -12.53 -7.11
CA PRO A 186 11.68 -12.81 -5.73
C PRO A 186 12.91 -13.15 -4.87
N GLY A 187 13.06 -12.44 -3.75
CA GLY A 187 14.23 -12.49 -2.89
C GLY A 187 15.20 -11.32 -3.09
N ASP A 188 15.09 -10.56 -4.17
CA ASP A 188 15.90 -9.36 -4.35
C ASP A 188 15.46 -8.26 -3.37
N LYS A 189 16.47 -7.52 -2.88
CA LYS A 189 16.23 -6.35 -2.05
C LYS A 189 16.02 -5.12 -2.93
N CYS A 190 14.80 -4.59 -2.96
CA CYS A 190 14.46 -3.41 -3.74
C CYS A 190 13.30 -2.61 -3.11
N SER A 191 13.23 -1.34 -3.46
CA SER A 191 12.12 -0.44 -3.13
C SER A 191 11.05 -0.48 -4.22
N LEU A 192 9.78 -0.45 -3.83
CA LEU A 192 8.68 -0.32 -4.78
C LEU A 192 8.76 1.03 -5.51
N GLU A 193 9.01 2.09 -4.77
CA GLU A 193 9.00 3.47 -5.27
C GLU A 193 10.27 3.82 -6.07
N GLU A 194 11.45 3.46 -5.56
CA GLU A 194 12.71 3.88 -6.15
C GLU A 194 13.18 2.93 -7.27
N ASP A 195 12.90 1.63 -7.14
CA ASP A 195 13.41 0.62 -8.06
C ASP A 195 12.32 0.12 -9.01
N ILE A 196 11.23 -0.48 -8.48
CA ILE A 196 10.20 -1.13 -9.29
C ILE A 196 9.45 -0.11 -10.17
N PHE A 197 8.95 0.99 -9.58
CA PHE A 197 8.24 2.01 -10.37
C PHE A 197 9.16 2.71 -11.37
N THR A 198 10.42 2.93 -11.01
CA THR A 198 11.41 3.52 -11.94
C THR A 198 11.67 2.62 -13.12
N ALA A 199 11.83 1.30 -12.88
CA ALA A 199 12.01 0.32 -13.95
C ALA A 199 10.74 0.20 -14.82
N ALA A 200 9.55 0.14 -14.19
CA ALA A 200 8.26 0.10 -14.90
C ALA A 200 8.08 1.34 -15.81
N PHE A 201 8.45 2.52 -15.31
CA PHE A 201 8.40 3.77 -16.07
C PHE A 201 9.38 3.76 -17.26
N ALA A 202 10.61 3.28 -17.05
CA ALA A 202 11.60 3.10 -18.12
C ALA A 202 11.15 2.11 -19.21
N LEU A 203 10.44 1.06 -18.82
CA LEU A 203 9.83 0.06 -19.71
C LEU A 203 8.56 0.56 -20.40
N ARG A 204 8.13 1.81 -20.14
CA ARG A 204 6.89 2.41 -20.66
C ARG A 204 5.65 1.58 -20.37
N GLN A 205 5.61 0.95 -19.21
CA GLN A 205 4.40 0.28 -18.73
C GLN A 205 3.25 1.28 -18.58
N CYS A 206 2.02 0.81 -18.70
CA CYS A 206 0.85 1.65 -18.54
C CYS A 206 0.64 2.00 -17.05
N MET A 207 1.18 3.15 -16.63
CA MET A 207 1.11 3.67 -15.28
C MET A 207 0.13 4.85 -15.26
N MET A 208 -0.96 4.71 -14.52
CA MET A 208 -1.99 5.75 -14.42
C MET A 208 -2.39 6.01 -12.97
N GLY A 209 -2.88 7.20 -12.69
CA GLY A 209 -3.33 7.61 -11.37
C GLY A 209 -4.72 8.21 -11.39
N ILE A 210 -5.49 7.93 -10.36
CA ILE A 210 -6.80 8.51 -10.11
C ILE A 210 -6.85 9.13 -8.72
N GLU A 211 -7.37 10.36 -8.62
CA GLU A 211 -7.52 11.08 -7.35
C GLU A 211 -8.74 10.58 -6.57
N PHE A 212 -8.54 10.43 -5.25
CA PHE A 212 -9.58 10.18 -4.27
C PHE A 212 -9.53 11.24 -3.17
N SER A 213 -10.68 11.73 -2.78
CA SER A 213 -10.86 12.69 -1.67
C SER A 213 -11.10 12.02 -0.32
N GLY A 214 -10.94 10.69 -0.24
CA GLY A 214 -11.12 9.93 0.99
C GLY A 214 -10.06 10.27 2.04
N PHE A 215 -10.37 9.95 3.29
CA PHE A 215 -9.44 10.17 4.41
C PHE A 215 -8.13 9.40 4.18
N PHE A 216 -7.01 10.10 4.32
CA PHE A 216 -5.65 9.57 4.18
C PHE A 216 -4.84 9.82 5.45
N ILE A 217 -4.13 8.80 5.94
CA ILE A 217 -3.11 8.93 6.98
C ILE A 217 -2.03 7.87 6.84
N ASP A 218 -0.77 8.28 6.98
CA ASP A 218 0.41 7.42 7.09
C ASP A 218 0.94 7.50 8.52
N ILE A 219 0.96 6.38 9.25
CA ILE A 219 1.46 6.32 10.63
C ILE A 219 2.99 6.21 10.73
N GLY A 220 3.71 6.48 9.63
CA GLY A 220 5.18 6.44 9.56
C GLY A 220 5.91 7.42 10.45
N LEU A 221 5.25 8.50 10.83
CA LEU A 221 5.80 9.54 11.70
C LEU A 221 5.05 9.62 13.03
N PRO A 222 5.73 9.94 14.15
CA PRO A 222 5.09 10.07 15.46
C PRO A 222 3.90 11.03 15.50
N MET A 223 3.98 12.18 14.82
CA MET A 223 2.88 13.16 14.74
C MET A 223 1.63 12.54 14.11
N ASP A 224 1.79 11.84 12.99
CA ASP A 224 0.67 11.23 12.28
C ASP A 224 0.07 10.06 13.03
N TYR A 225 0.92 9.28 13.68
CA TYR A 225 0.46 8.22 14.56
C TYR A 225 -0.44 8.75 15.68
N HIS A 226 -0.09 9.88 16.30
CA HIS A 226 -0.96 10.52 17.31
C HIS A 226 -2.26 11.05 16.71
N LEU A 227 -2.23 11.54 15.48
CA LEU A 227 -3.43 11.97 14.75
C LEU A 227 -4.30 10.79 14.34
N ALA A 228 -3.72 9.66 13.95
CA ALA A 228 -4.45 8.46 13.58
C ALA A 228 -5.44 8.01 14.66
N SER A 229 -5.05 8.08 15.94
CA SER A 229 -5.93 7.74 17.08
C SER A 229 -7.19 8.63 17.17
N LYS A 230 -7.19 9.81 16.54
CA LYS A 230 -8.34 10.72 16.52
C LYS A 230 -9.16 10.62 15.24
N LEU A 231 -8.50 10.34 14.13
CA LEU A 231 -9.05 10.54 12.79
C LEU A 231 -9.43 9.24 12.06
N VAL A 232 -8.77 8.10 12.33
CA VAL A 232 -9.16 6.83 11.72
C VAL A 232 -10.60 6.50 12.14
N PRO A 233 -11.51 6.19 11.20
CA PRO A 233 -12.89 5.85 11.51
C PRO A 233 -12.99 4.69 12.50
N SER A 234 -13.90 4.77 13.47
CA SER A 234 -14.16 3.67 14.42
C SER A 234 -15.01 2.56 13.79
N GLU A 235 -15.87 2.94 12.85
CA GLU A 235 -16.75 2.03 12.10
C GLU A 235 -16.90 2.57 10.68
N PHE A 236 -17.14 1.66 9.73
CA PHE A 236 -17.45 2.03 8.35
C PHE A 236 -18.97 2.24 8.29
N THR A 237 -19.39 3.49 8.18
CA THR A 237 -20.77 3.80 7.80
C THR A 237 -20.89 3.49 6.31
N SER A 238 -21.79 2.57 6.00
CA SER A 238 -22.25 2.23 4.65
C SER A 238 -22.82 3.42 3.90
#